data_cea666bf3201267cfc4ad7a1dd7b10a8
#
_entry.id   cea666bf3201267cfc4ad7a1dd7b10a8
#
_cell.length_a   1.000
_cell.length_b   1.000
_cell.length_c   1.000
_cell.angle_alpha   90.00
_cell.angle_beta   90.00
_cell.angle_gamma   90.00
#
_symmetry.space_group_name_H-M   'P 1'
#
loop_
_entity.id
_entity.type
_entity.pdbx_description
1 polymer ?
#
loop_
_entity_poly.entity_id
_entity_poly.type
_entity_poly.pdbx_seq_one_letter_code
_entity_poly.pdbx_strand_id
1 'polypeptide(L)'
;MTDWRRVDPGGIGEVMTLDRPDQLKALGHPLRVRVLEMLGGDEAWQLTNRELAQALGVDPGHLHFHVRMLLKAGLIELAPGAGKGREKPYRAVARTFRVAPDLLAAGHGNDLQAAMLDEVQRSFASYSSNGTFRAVQFTIQLDQAKAVELAEQMIADARAAEDSSAEKIVITVFAHPPAKR
;
A
#
# COMPACT_ATOMS: atom_id res chain seq x y z
N MET A 1 -14.30 15.81 15.94
CA MET A 1 -13.07 15.98 15.15
C MET A 1 -11.99 15.20 15.86
N THR A 2 -11.62 14.05 15.37
CA THR A 2 -10.59 13.19 15.98
C THR A 2 -9.24 13.78 15.61
N ASP A 3 -8.51 14.26 16.59
CA ASP A 3 -7.16 14.82 16.41
C ASP A 3 -6.18 13.66 16.13
N TRP A 4 -5.99 13.35 14.84
CA TRP A 4 -5.03 12.36 14.38
C TRP A 4 -3.62 12.95 14.54
N ARG A 5 -2.80 12.31 15.35
CA ARG A 5 -1.42 12.75 15.62
C ARG A 5 -0.57 12.60 14.36
N ARG A 6 -0.37 13.69 13.65
CA ARG A 6 0.60 13.79 12.55
C ARG A 6 2.01 13.60 13.10
N VAL A 7 2.79 12.76 12.47
CA VAL A 7 4.22 12.58 12.80
C VAL A 7 5.03 13.45 11.85
N ASP A 8 6.08 14.05 12.42
CA ASP A 8 7.14 14.64 11.61
C ASP A 8 7.72 13.54 10.69
N PRO A 9 7.71 13.73 9.34
CA PRO A 9 8.14 12.72 8.37
C PRO A 9 9.61 12.26 8.51
N GLY A 10 10.41 12.93 9.32
CA GLY A 10 11.82 12.62 9.54
C GLY A 10 12.14 11.25 10.20
N GLY A 11 11.14 10.45 10.54
CA GLY A 11 11.35 9.16 11.21
C GLY A 11 10.94 7.91 10.44
N ILE A 12 10.44 8.06 9.20
CA ILE A 12 10.01 6.94 8.34
C ILE A 12 10.93 6.87 7.12
N GLY A 13 11.38 5.66 6.77
CA GLY A 13 12.19 5.44 5.56
C GLY A 13 11.42 5.81 4.30
N GLU A 14 12.10 6.34 3.28
CA GLU A 14 11.46 6.73 2.03
C GLU A 14 11.00 5.49 1.25
N VAL A 15 11.88 4.51 1.09
CA VAL A 15 11.61 3.26 0.36
C VAL A 15 12.16 2.07 1.13
N MET A 16 11.34 1.04 1.29
CA MET A 16 11.77 -0.26 1.77
C MET A 16 11.65 -1.30 0.66
N THR A 17 12.73 -2.01 0.38
CA THR A 17 12.69 -3.15 -0.55
C THR A 17 12.24 -4.40 0.20
N LEU A 18 11.19 -5.02 -0.30
CA LEU A 18 10.69 -6.31 0.17
C LEU A 18 11.48 -7.41 -0.51
N ASP A 19 12.35 -8.07 0.23
CA ASP A 19 13.28 -9.10 -0.24
C ASP A 19 13.00 -10.49 0.36
N ARG A 20 11.94 -10.60 1.18
CA ARG A 20 11.54 -11.86 1.83
C ARG A 20 10.11 -12.27 1.48
N PRO A 21 9.86 -13.59 1.25
CA PRO A 21 8.53 -14.11 0.93
C PRO A 21 7.47 -13.83 2.01
N ASP A 22 7.86 -13.78 3.30
CA ASP A 22 6.93 -13.50 4.40
C ASP A 22 6.41 -12.06 4.37
N GLN A 23 7.20 -11.10 3.87
CA GLN A 23 6.77 -9.72 3.65
C GLN A 23 5.70 -9.64 2.55
N LEU A 24 5.91 -10.31 1.41
CA LEU A 24 4.91 -10.38 0.34
C LEU A 24 3.63 -11.06 0.81
N LYS A 25 3.76 -12.18 1.52
CA LYS A 25 2.59 -12.85 2.12
C LYS A 25 1.84 -11.94 3.09
N ALA A 26 2.54 -11.09 3.82
CA ALA A 26 1.90 -10.10 4.69
C ALA A 26 1.11 -9.06 3.88
N LEU A 27 1.48 -8.74 2.65
CA LEU A 27 0.74 -7.84 1.75
C LEU A 27 -0.38 -8.53 0.96
N GLY A 28 -0.42 -9.85 0.89
CA GLY A 28 -1.42 -10.63 0.13
C GLY A 28 -2.84 -10.58 0.72
N HIS A 29 -3.25 -9.48 1.33
CA HIS A 29 -4.60 -9.27 1.83
C HIS A 29 -4.98 -7.79 1.77
N PRO A 30 -6.11 -7.41 1.14
CA PRO A 30 -6.50 -6.02 0.91
C PRO A 30 -6.52 -5.15 2.18
N LEU A 31 -7.04 -5.68 3.29
CA LEU A 31 -7.09 -4.94 4.54
C LEU A 31 -5.69 -4.56 5.06
N ARG A 32 -4.67 -5.40 4.83
CA ARG A 32 -3.29 -5.11 5.24
C ARG A 32 -2.66 -4.04 4.37
N VAL A 33 -2.93 -4.05 3.08
CA VAL A 33 -2.52 -2.97 2.17
C VAL A 33 -3.12 -1.65 2.62
N ARG A 34 -4.43 -1.59 2.89
CA ARG A 34 -5.12 -0.38 3.39
C ARG A 34 -4.56 0.13 4.72
N VAL A 35 -4.17 -0.77 5.63
CA VAL A 35 -3.49 -0.37 6.89
C VAL A 35 -2.15 0.32 6.59
N LEU A 36 -1.36 -0.22 5.65
CA LEU A 36 -0.09 0.38 5.26
C LEU A 36 -0.26 1.73 4.56
N GLU A 37 -1.24 1.86 3.69
CA GLU A 37 -1.59 3.13 3.02
C GLU A 37 -1.94 4.21 4.04
N MET A 38 -2.68 3.86 5.10
CA MET A 38 -3.01 4.80 6.17
C MET A 38 -1.81 5.19 7.02
N LEU A 39 -0.89 4.26 7.27
CA LEU A 39 0.27 4.50 8.14
C LEU A 39 1.49 5.06 7.40
N GLY A 40 1.57 4.87 6.09
CA GLY A 40 2.77 5.14 5.28
C GLY A 40 2.66 6.28 4.27
N GLY A 41 1.47 6.82 4.02
CA GLY A 41 1.27 7.95 3.10
C GLY A 41 2.03 9.21 3.53
N ASP A 42 1.97 10.26 2.70
CA ASP A 42 2.69 11.52 2.96
C ASP A 42 2.36 12.16 4.31
N GLU A 43 1.21 11.85 4.84
CA GLU A 43 0.80 12.26 6.18
C GLU A 43 1.19 11.30 7.29
N ALA A 44 2.01 10.30 7.04
CA ALA A 44 2.52 9.28 7.98
C ALA A 44 1.87 9.30 9.38
N TRP A 45 0.74 8.61 9.49
CA TRP A 45 -0.04 8.60 10.73
C TRP A 45 0.52 7.63 11.77
N GLN A 46 0.43 8.02 13.05
CA GLN A 46 0.60 7.08 14.16
C GLN A 46 -0.77 6.72 14.71
N LEU A 47 -1.25 5.52 14.45
CA LEU A 47 -2.59 5.08 14.81
C LEU A 47 -2.55 3.80 15.65
N THR A 48 -3.38 3.77 16.70
CA THR A 48 -3.65 2.55 17.46
C THR A 48 -4.49 1.57 16.65
N ASN A 49 -4.53 0.29 17.06
CA ASN A 49 -5.40 -0.69 16.42
C ASN A 49 -6.88 -0.25 16.40
N ARG A 50 -7.33 0.44 17.43
CA ARG A 50 -8.72 0.93 17.54
C ARG A 50 -9.01 2.05 16.54
N GLU A 51 -8.09 3.01 16.42
CA GLU A 51 -8.21 4.12 15.48
C GLU A 51 -8.17 3.62 14.04
N LEU A 52 -7.26 2.69 13.71
CA LEU A 52 -7.22 2.03 12.41
C LEU A 52 -8.53 1.29 12.10
N ALA A 53 -9.06 0.53 13.07
CA ALA A 53 -10.30 -0.20 12.91
C ALA A 53 -11.50 0.74 12.66
N GLN A 54 -11.57 1.84 13.38
CA GLN A 54 -12.59 2.87 13.21
C GLN A 54 -12.51 3.50 11.81
N ALA A 55 -11.31 3.89 11.37
CA ALA A 55 -11.10 4.53 10.08
C ALA A 55 -11.39 3.59 8.89
N LEU A 56 -11.08 2.29 9.06
CA LEU A 56 -11.30 1.26 8.04
C LEU A 56 -12.71 0.67 8.07
N GLY A 57 -13.53 1.01 9.09
CA GLY A 57 -14.88 0.48 9.24
C GLY A 57 -14.92 -1.02 9.55
N VAL A 58 -13.95 -1.54 10.31
CA VAL A 58 -13.84 -2.97 10.63
C VAL A 58 -13.80 -3.20 12.15
N ASP A 59 -14.09 -4.45 12.56
CA ASP A 59 -13.97 -4.83 13.97
C ASP A 59 -12.50 -4.78 14.46
N PRO A 60 -12.21 -4.17 15.62
CA PRO A 60 -10.85 -4.06 16.16
C PRO A 60 -10.17 -5.41 16.45
N GLY A 61 -10.94 -6.42 16.88
CA GLY A 61 -10.43 -7.76 17.14
C GLY A 61 -10.01 -8.46 15.83
N HIS A 62 -10.82 -8.31 14.79
CA HIS A 62 -10.48 -8.80 13.45
C HIS A 62 -9.23 -8.10 12.91
N LEU A 63 -9.15 -6.77 13.01
CA LEU A 63 -8.01 -5.99 12.53
C LEU A 63 -6.72 -6.35 13.28
N HIS A 64 -6.79 -6.66 14.57
CA HIS A 64 -5.63 -6.97 15.39
C HIS A 64 -4.77 -8.10 14.80
N PHE A 65 -5.39 -9.13 14.23
CA PHE A 65 -4.66 -10.20 13.54
C PHE A 65 -3.84 -9.67 12.35
N HIS A 66 -4.42 -8.78 11.54
CA HIS A 66 -3.76 -8.20 10.37
C HIS A 66 -2.61 -7.27 10.76
N VAL A 67 -2.81 -6.43 11.76
CA VAL A 67 -1.77 -5.55 12.32
C VAL A 67 -0.59 -6.38 12.87
N ARG A 68 -0.85 -7.48 13.59
CA ARG A 68 0.22 -8.37 14.05
C ARG A 68 1.00 -9.04 12.93
N MET A 69 0.35 -9.40 11.82
CA MET A 69 1.06 -9.94 10.66
C MET A 69 2.00 -8.91 10.03
N LEU A 70 1.55 -7.67 9.87
CA LEU A 70 2.37 -6.57 9.36
C LEU A 70 3.55 -6.26 10.29
N LEU A 71 3.31 -6.25 11.60
CA LEU A 71 4.35 -6.04 12.62
C LEU A 71 5.40 -7.16 12.57
N LYS A 72 4.96 -8.42 12.49
CA LYS A 72 5.86 -9.58 12.38
C LYS A 72 6.70 -9.56 11.11
N ALA A 73 6.13 -9.10 9.99
CA ALA A 73 6.84 -8.96 8.72
C ALA A 73 7.80 -7.75 8.70
N GLY A 74 7.75 -6.88 9.72
CA GLY A 74 8.57 -5.67 9.81
C GLY A 74 8.15 -4.57 8.85
N LEU A 75 6.88 -4.54 8.43
CA LEU A 75 6.32 -3.51 7.54
C LEU A 75 5.76 -2.32 8.32
N ILE A 76 5.39 -2.56 9.57
CA ILE A 76 5.03 -1.55 10.55
C ILE A 76 5.80 -1.78 11.84
N GLU A 77 5.88 -0.76 12.68
CA GLU A 77 6.48 -0.82 14.00
C GLU A 77 5.64 -0.07 15.04
N LEU A 78 5.94 -0.25 16.31
CA LEU A 78 5.38 0.60 17.34
C LEU A 78 6.00 1.99 17.25
N ALA A 79 5.18 3.01 17.29
CA ALA A 79 5.64 4.39 17.20
C ALA A 79 6.57 4.74 18.36
N PRO A 80 7.70 5.44 18.12
CA PRO A 80 8.61 5.91 19.16
C PRO A 80 7.89 6.83 20.15
N GLY A 81 8.23 6.74 21.43
CA GLY A 81 7.64 7.60 22.44
C GLY A 81 6.19 7.25 22.81
N ALA A 82 5.63 6.16 22.26
CA ALA A 82 4.35 5.64 22.68
C ALA A 82 4.39 5.38 24.20
N GLY A 83 3.71 6.24 24.97
CA GLY A 83 3.72 6.24 26.42
C GLY A 83 3.30 4.90 27.03
N LYS A 84 3.33 4.78 28.35
CA LYS A 84 2.93 3.58 29.13
C LYS A 84 1.43 3.22 29.01
N GLY A 85 0.72 3.78 28.02
CA GLY A 85 -0.70 3.51 27.76
C GLY A 85 -0.94 2.06 27.33
N ARG A 86 -2.17 1.59 27.56
CA ARG A 86 -2.63 0.24 27.23
C ARG A 86 -2.70 -0.02 25.71
N GLU A 87 -2.92 1.02 24.91
CA GLU A 87 -2.96 0.99 23.45
C GLU A 87 -1.76 1.76 22.90
N LYS A 88 -0.93 1.07 22.13
CA LYS A 88 0.25 1.66 21.51
C LYS A 88 -0.04 1.94 20.03
N PRO A 89 0.28 3.14 19.53
CA PRO A 89 0.15 3.46 18.11
C PRO A 89 1.23 2.73 17.28
N TYR A 90 0.86 2.44 16.05
CA TYR A 90 1.73 1.87 15.02
C TYR A 90 2.07 2.96 14.00
N ARG A 91 3.19 2.78 13.30
CA ARG A 91 3.55 3.55 12.11
C ARG A 91 4.14 2.61 11.05
N ALA A 92 4.10 2.99 9.79
CA ALA A 92 4.83 2.28 8.74
C ALA A 92 6.34 2.49 8.90
N VAL A 93 7.15 1.53 8.48
CA VAL A 93 8.62 1.65 8.50
C VAL A 93 9.14 2.42 7.29
N ALA A 94 8.35 2.52 6.22
CA ALA A 94 8.67 3.28 5.02
C ALA A 94 7.39 3.83 4.37
N ARG A 95 7.54 4.88 3.56
CA ARG A 95 6.44 5.48 2.78
C ARG A 95 6.09 4.64 1.58
N THR A 96 7.08 3.99 0.98
CA THR A 96 6.94 3.17 -0.21
C THR A 96 7.54 1.80 0.02
N PHE A 97 6.84 0.79 -0.47
CA PHE A 97 7.32 -0.59 -0.46
C PHE A 97 7.55 -1.03 -1.91
N ARG A 98 8.80 -1.44 -2.21
CA ARG A 98 9.19 -1.97 -3.52
C ARG A 98 9.44 -3.46 -3.39
N VAL A 99 8.90 -4.27 -4.28
CA VAL A 99 9.18 -5.71 -4.31
C VAL A 99 10.48 -5.98 -5.05
N ALA A 100 11.37 -6.77 -4.46
CA ALA A 100 12.58 -7.22 -5.12
C ALA A 100 12.23 -8.05 -6.38
N PRO A 101 12.87 -7.78 -7.54
CA PRO A 101 12.57 -8.50 -8.79
C PRO A 101 12.70 -10.01 -8.68
N ASP A 102 13.67 -10.49 -7.91
CA ASP A 102 13.92 -11.93 -7.71
C ASP A 102 12.75 -12.65 -7.04
N LEU A 103 12.04 -11.99 -6.11
CA LEU A 103 10.86 -12.55 -5.47
C LEU A 103 9.68 -12.66 -6.45
N LEU A 104 9.52 -11.69 -7.34
CA LEU A 104 8.50 -11.75 -8.40
C LEU A 104 8.82 -12.85 -9.40
N ALA A 105 10.08 -12.96 -9.83
CA ALA A 105 10.56 -14.01 -10.72
C ALA A 105 10.38 -15.41 -10.13
N ALA A 106 10.51 -15.55 -8.81
CA ALA A 106 10.27 -16.81 -8.08
C ALA A 106 8.77 -17.13 -7.84
N GLY A 107 7.84 -16.31 -8.35
CA GLY A 107 6.40 -16.52 -8.24
C GLY A 107 5.79 -16.20 -6.87
N HIS A 108 6.52 -15.52 -5.98
CA HIS A 108 6.02 -15.15 -4.65
C HIS A 108 5.04 -13.96 -4.64
N GLY A 109 4.84 -13.28 -5.79
CA GLY A 109 3.99 -12.09 -5.91
C GLY A 109 2.49 -12.35 -6.09
N ASN A 110 2.05 -13.57 -6.30
CA ASN A 110 0.68 -13.90 -6.71
C ASN A 110 -0.39 -13.39 -5.72
N ASP A 111 -0.18 -13.58 -4.42
CA ASP A 111 -1.14 -13.13 -3.39
C ASP A 111 -1.25 -11.59 -3.35
N LEU A 112 -0.13 -10.88 -3.53
CA LEU A 112 -0.12 -9.42 -3.60
C LEU A 112 -0.85 -8.92 -4.85
N GLN A 113 -0.56 -9.51 -6.01
CA GLN A 113 -1.22 -9.17 -7.27
C GLN A 113 -2.73 -9.44 -7.22
N ALA A 114 -3.14 -10.56 -6.62
CA ALA A 114 -4.54 -10.88 -6.40
C ALA A 114 -5.22 -9.83 -5.48
N ALA A 115 -4.55 -9.41 -4.41
CA ALA A 115 -5.07 -8.37 -3.51
C ALA A 115 -5.22 -7.01 -4.20
N MET A 116 -4.28 -6.64 -5.08
CA MET A 116 -4.35 -5.42 -5.89
C MET A 116 -5.52 -5.47 -6.89
N LEU A 117 -5.72 -6.61 -7.57
CA LEU A 117 -6.85 -6.80 -8.49
C LEU A 117 -8.19 -6.72 -7.76
N ASP A 118 -8.30 -7.30 -6.58
CA ASP A 118 -9.50 -7.23 -5.74
C ASP A 118 -9.82 -5.78 -5.31
N GLU A 119 -8.79 -4.97 -4.99
CA GLU A 119 -8.97 -3.54 -4.69
C GLU A 119 -9.46 -2.77 -5.93
N VAL A 120 -8.89 -3.02 -7.11
CA VAL A 120 -9.35 -2.41 -8.38
C VAL A 120 -10.81 -2.77 -8.66
N GLN A 121 -11.22 -4.02 -8.44
CA GLN A 121 -12.61 -4.45 -8.62
C GLN A 121 -13.56 -3.73 -7.65
N ARG A 122 -13.19 -3.56 -6.38
CA ARG A 122 -13.99 -2.81 -5.41
C ARG A 122 -14.10 -1.34 -5.80
N SER A 123 -13.01 -0.72 -6.21
CA SER A 123 -12.97 0.66 -6.67
C SER A 123 -13.84 0.86 -7.91
N PHE A 124 -13.80 -0.07 -8.86
CA PHE A 124 -14.69 -0.07 -10.01
C PHE A 124 -16.16 -0.13 -9.60
N ALA A 125 -16.54 -1.04 -8.70
CA ALA A 125 -17.92 -1.15 -8.22
C ALA A 125 -18.42 0.13 -7.53
N SER A 126 -17.53 0.84 -6.83
CA SER A 126 -17.87 2.04 -6.07
C SER A 126 -17.91 3.32 -6.92
N TYR A 127 -17.05 3.43 -7.94
CA TYR A 127 -16.78 4.71 -8.63
C TYR A 127 -17.11 4.70 -10.13
N SER A 128 -17.45 3.55 -10.75
CA SER A 128 -17.75 3.49 -12.18
C SER A 128 -19.00 4.30 -12.56
N SER A 129 -20.01 4.33 -11.69
CA SER A 129 -21.27 5.01 -11.95
C SER A 129 -21.19 6.54 -11.93
N ASN A 130 -20.26 7.12 -11.18
CA ASN A 130 -20.06 8.56 -11.08
C ASN A 130 -18.98 9.09 -12.04
N GLY A 131 -18.37 8.22 -12.84
CA GLY A 131 -17.38 8.57 -13.84
C GLY A 131 -16.01 8.98 -13.29
N THR A 132 -15.72 8.74 -12.00
CA THR A 132 -14.41 9.02 -11.40
C THR A 132 -13.42 7.88 -11.61
N PHE A 133 -13.90 6.65 -11.87
CA PHE A 133 -13.03 5.55 -12.27
C PHE A 133 -12.56 5.72 -13.71
N ARG A 134 -11.24 5.68 -13.93
CA ARG A 134 -10.62 5.74 -15.26
C ARG A 134 -9.84 4.46 -15.51
N ALA A 135 -10.00 3.88 -16.68
CA ALA A 135 -9.23 2.72 -17.13
C ALA A 135 -8.67 3.01 -18.53
N VAL A 136 -7.40 2.68 -18.73
CA VAL A 136 -6.73 2.77 -20.02
C VAL A 136 -6.05 1.43 -20.28
N GLN A 137 -6.26 0.87 -21.45
CA GLN A 137 -5.58 -0.33 -21.93
C GLN A 137 -5.01 -0.10 -23.31
N PHE A 138 -3.75 -0.45 -23.50
CA PHE A 138 -3.08 -0.42 -24.80
C PHE A 138 -2.08 -1.56 -24.90
N THR A 139 -1.69 -1.92 -26.10
CA THR A 139 -0.71 -2.99 -26.36
C THR A 139 0.49 -2.39 -27.10
N ILE A 140 1.67 -2.62 -26.58
CA ILE A 140 2.95 -2.20 -27.18
C ILE A 140 3.93 -3.37 -27.18
N GLN A 141 4.91 -3.31 -28.06
CA GLN A 141 6.03 -4.24 -28.06
C GLN A 141 7.18 -3.60 -27.24
N LEU A 142 7.48 -4.20 -26.11
CA LEU A 142 8.47 -3.68 -25.17
C LEU A 142 9.15 -4.85 -24.47
N ASP A 143 10.46 -4.75 -24.25
CA ASP A 143 11.15 -5.73 -23.39
C ASP A 143 10.80 -5.52 -21.91
N GLN A 144 11.02 -6.55 -21.12
CA GLN A 144 10.62 -6.53 -19.70
C GLN A 144 11.36 -5.45 -18.89
N ALA A 145 12.66 -5.22 -19.17
CA ALA A 145 13.44 -4.22 -18.46
C ALA A 145 12.90 -2.82 -18.74
N LYS A 146 12.55 -2.54 -19.99
CA LYS A 146 11.97 -1.26 -20.40
C LYS A 146 10.56 -1.04 -19.85
N ALA A 147 9.78 -2.11 -19.68
CA ALA A 147 8.47 -2.03 -19.03
C ALA A 147 8.60 -1.64 -17.54
N VAL A 148 9.59 -2.17 -16.83
CA VAL A 148 9.88 -1.79 -15.44
C VAL A 148 10.33 -0.33 -15.35
N GLU A 149 11.26 0.10 -16.20
CA GLU A 149 11.73 1.49 -16.27
C GLU A 149 10.58 2.47 -16.50
N LEU A 150 9.66 2.13 -17.42
CA LEU A 150 8.49 2.95 -17.70
C LEU A 150 7.56 3.08 -16.48
N ALA A 151 7.35 1.99 -15.74
CA ALA A 151 6.56 2.01 -14.52
C ALA A 151 7.22 2.87 -13.42
N GLU A 152 8.55 2.77 -13.26
CA GLU A 152 9.30 3.60 -12.30
C GLU A 152 9.24 5.09 -12.66
N GLN A 153 9.38 5.42 -13.95
CA GLN A 153 9.26 6.80 -14.43
C GLN A 153 7.87 7.36 -14.16
N MET A 154 6.82 6.58 -14.41
CA MET A 154 5.45 7.01 -14.14
C MET A 154 5.22 7.28 -12.64
N ILE A 155 5.78 6.47 -11.75
CA ILE A 155 5.70 6.71 -10.30
C ILE A 155 6.43 8.03 -9.95
N ALA A 156 7.60 8.27 -10.53
CA ALA A 156 8.36 9.50 -10.30
C ALA A 156 7.60 10.74 -10.79
N ASP A 157 7.02 10.68 -11.98
CA ASP A 157 6.23 11.77 -12.56
C ASP A 157 4.95 12.05 -11.75
N ALA A 158 4.27 11.00 -11.30
CA ALA A 158 3.09 11.14 -10.45
C ALA A 158 3.41 11.82 -9.12
N ARG A 159 4.54 11.49 -8.50
CA ARG A 159 5.01 12.15 -7.28
C ARG A 159 5.41 13.61 -7.50
N ALA A 160 6.05 13.90 -8.61
CA ALA A 160 6.42 15.29 -8.96
C ALA A 160 5.19 16.17 -9.21
N ALA A 161 4.07 15.58 -9.60
CA ALA A 161 2.78 16.25 -9.82
C ALA A 161 1.88 16.29 -8.57
N GLU A 162 2.36 15.80 -7.42
CA GLU A 162 1.56 15.69 -6.20
C GLU A 162 1.15 17.09 -5.69
N ASP A 163 -0.15 17.22 -5.40
CA ASP A 163 -0.75 18.39 -4.76
C ASP A 163 -1.46 17.95 -3.47
N SER A 164 -0.90 18.35 -2.34
CA SER A 164 -1.44 17.99 -1.02
C SER A 164 -2.83 18.58 -0.71
N SER A 165 -3.30 19.55 -1.51
CA SER A 165 -4.64 20.13 -1.41
C SER A 165 -5.69 19.40 -2.23
N ALA A 166 -5.27 18.54 -3.17
CA ALA A 166 -6.14 17.78 -4.04
C ALA A 166 -6.71 16.51 -3.37
N GLU A 167 -7.76 15.94 -3.95
CA GLU A 167 -8.30 14.65 -3.52
C GLU A 167 -7.31 13.52 -3.84
N LYS A 168 -7.22 12.55 -2.93
CA LYS A 168 -6.33 11.38 -3.12
C LYS A 168 -6.81 10.49 -4.26
N ILE A 169 -5.89 10.13 -5.15
CA ILE A 169 -6.12 9.22 -6.28
C ILE A 169 -5.23 7.99 -6.10
N VAL A 170 -5.80 6.81 -6.26
CA VAL A 170 -5.03 5.56 -6.34
C VAL A 170 -4.78 5.22 -7.80
N ILE A 171 -3.51 5.06 -8.18
CA ILE A 171 -3.08 4.64 -9.51
C ILE A 171 -2.52 3.23 -9.42
N THR A 172 -3.15 2.28 -10.11
CA THR A 172 -2.69 0.89 -10.16
C THR A 172 -2.32 0.53 -11.60
N VAL A 173 -1.13 -0.01 -11.79
CA VAL A 173 -0.59 -0.37 -13.11
C VAL A 173 -0.28 -1.84 -13.15
N PHE A 174 -0.80 -2.51 -14.17
CA PHE A 174 -0.48 -3.91 -14.48
C PHE A 174 0.11 -3.99 -15.89
N ALA A 175 1.26 -4.66 -16.01
CA ALA A 175 1.87 -5.02 -17.28
C ALA A 175 1.91 -6.55 -17.38
N HIS A 176 1.36 -7.11 -18.45
CA HIS A 176 1.31 -8.56 -18.66
C HIS A 176 1.35 -8.90 -20.15
N PRO A 177 1.83 -10.09 -20.54
CA PRO A 177 1.70 -10.56 -21.90
C PRO A 177 0.23 -10.67 -22.33
N PRO A 178 -0.10 -10.51 -23.61
CA PRO A 178 -1.46 -10.73 -24.10
C PRO A 178 -1.88 -12.20 -23.82
N ALA A 179 -3.18 -12.40 -23.59
CA ALA A 179 -3.73 -13.73 -23.42
C ALA A 179 -3.39 -14.63 -24.62
N LYS A 180 -2.88 -15.83 -24.37
CA LYS A 180 -2.68 -16.81 -25.43
C LYS A 180 -4.03 -17.20 -26.02
N ARG A 181 -4.15 -17.11 -27.35
CA ARG A 181 -5.31 -17.60 -28.10
C ARG A 181 -5.28 -19.14 -28.13
#